data_b0fa68acfb965100f96edd77fba06d7d
#
_entry.id   b0fa68acfb965100f96edd77fba06d7d
#
_cell.length_a   1.000
_cell.length_b   1.000
_cell.length_c   1.000
_cell.angle_alpha   90.00
_cell.angle_beta   90.00
_cell.angle_gamma   90.00
#
_symmetry.space_group_name_H-M   'P 1'
#
loop_
_entity.id
_entity.type
_entity.pdbx_description
1 polymer ?
#
loop_
_entity_poly.entity_id
_entity_poly.type
_entity_poly.pdbx_seq_one_letter_code
_entity_poly.pdbx_strand_id
1 'polypeptide(L)'
;MTKVECIYDIFLSQIDDELFALLRPEVARRELHKYLIGAIAKFKTCKNDLTILGYDFSEMYIDLGESEIEIPENHLEGIEIIGEQTGIEYKKGIDWNLNTNRIEFEIPMAEPSKIYFYDNGYFEADLTNEEIFILAEGMIFYWLHPKLNREDNLRQMVTDSDFKKLSGANMLDKVIKLYEKNKRSFELDVIDYSYNGFGGFN
;
A
#
# COMPACT_ATOMS: atom_id res chain seq x y z
N MET A 1 7.50 -19.59 -0.12
CA MET A 1 6.74 -18.58 -0.89
C MET A 1 6.10 -17.60 0.08
N THR A 2 6.42 -16.32 -0.04
CA THR A 2 5.94 -15.27 0.87
C THR A 2 4.95 -14.37 0.13
N LYS A 3 3.72 -14.20 0.66
CA LYS A 3 2.73 -13.27 0.10
C LYS A 3 3.13 -11.84 0.40
N VAL A 4 3.00 -10.95 -0.58
CA VAL A 4 3.27 -9.50 -0.43
C VAL A 4 2.37 -8.87 0.63
N GLU A 5 1.15 -9.35 0.78
CA GLU A 5 0.18 -8.88 1.77
C GLU A 5 0.72 -8.87 3.20
N CYS A 6 1.55 -9.87 3.57
CA CYS A 6 2.18 -9.90 4.90
C CYS A 6 3.05 -8.66 5.18
N ILE A 7 3.71 -8.11 4.15
CA ILE A 7 4.52 -6.90 4.28
C ILE A 7 3.62 -5.66 4.39
N TYR A 8 2.53 -5.62 3.62
CA TYR A 8 1.55 -4.54 3.70
C TYR A 8 0.89 -4.46 5.07
N ASP A 9 0.53 -5.59 5.66
CA ASP A 9 -0.08 -5.64 7.00
C ASP A 9 0.87 -5.09 8.07
N ILE A 10 2.15 -5.45 8.01
CA ILE A 10 3.15 -4.91 8.93
C ILE A 10 3.33 -3.41 8.72
N PHE A 11 3.47 -2.95 7.48
CA PHE A 11 3.57 -1.52 7.16
C PHE A 11 2.35 -0.76 7.68
N LEU A 12 1.13 -1.22 7.39
CA LEU A 12 -0.11 -0.59 7.81
C LEU A 12 -0.28 -0.54 9.33
N SER A 13 0.23 -1.56 10.04
CA SER A 13 0.21 -1.57 11.51
C SER A 13 1.14 -0.54 12.15
N GLN A 14 2.11 -0.01 11.40
CA GLN A 14 3.11 0.94 11.90
C GLN A 14 2.80 2.40 11.55
N ILE A 15 1.85 2.64 10.65
CA ILE A 15 1.43 3.98 10.28
C ILE A 15 0.09 4.33 10.94
N ASP A 16 0.01 5.55 11.47
CA ASP A 16 -1.24 6.15 11.96
C ASP A 16 -1.60 7.30 10.99
N ASP A 17 -2.25 6.95 9.87
CA ASP A 17 -2.58 7.87 8.80
C ASP A 17 -4.06 7.79 8.43
N GLU A 18 -4.87 8.63 9.08
CA GLU A 18 -6.30 8.72 8.79
C GLU A 18 -6.57 9.05 7.31
N LEU A 19 -5.72 9.87 6.68
CA LEU A 19 -5.88 10.22 5.26
C LEU A 19 -5.60 9.02 4.36
N PHE A 20 -4.65 8.16 4.73
CA PHE A 20 -4.39 6.93 4.00
C PHE A 20 -5.58 5.96 4.10
N ALA A 21 -6.20 5.86 5.29
CA ALA A 21 -7.39 5.05 5.52
C ALA A 21 -8.64 5.55 4.74
N LEU A 22 -8.65 6.84 4.35
CA LEU A 22 -9.72 7.43 3.53
C LEU A 22 -9.48 7.31 2.01
N LEU A 23 -8.32 6.80 1.59
CA LEU A 23 -8.07 6.53 0.17
C LEU A 23 -9.03 5.45 -0.33
N ARG A 24 -9.47 5.60 -1.57
CA ARG A 24 -10.18 4.52 -2.23
C ARG A 24 -9.27 3.29 -2.30
N PRO A 25 -9.80 2.08 -2.12
CA PRO A 25 -9.02 0.84 -2.06
C PRO A 25 -8.03 0.68 -3.21
N GLU A 26 -8.47 0.98 -4.43
CA GLU A 26 -7.60 0.88 -5.62
C GLU A 26 -6.41 1.85 -5.58
N VAL A 27 -6.61 3.04 -5.00
CA VAL A 27 -5.53 4.03 -4.85
C VAL A 27 -4.57 3.59 -3.76
N ALA A 28 -5.11 3.13 -2.62
CA ALA A 28 -4.31 2.64 -1.50
C ALA A 28 -3.39 1.47 -1.95
N ARG A 29 -3.93 0.51 -2.71
CA ARG A 29 -3.16 -0.64 -3.20
C ARG A 29 -2.05 -0.23 -4.16
N ARG A 30 -2.31 0.69 -5.09
CA ARG A 30 -1.28 1.22 -5.99
C ARG A 30 -0.17 1.94 -5.22
N GLU A 31 -0.52 2.70 -4.20
CA GLU A 31 0.48 3.38 -3.36
C GLU A 31 1.30 2.37 -2.55
N LEU A 32 0.66 1.36 -1.93
CA LEU A 32 1.37 0.29 -1.22
C LEU A 32 2.38 -0.41 -2.13
N HIS A 33 1.98 -0.76 -3.35
CA HIS A 33 2.86 -1.40 -4.32
C HIS A 33 4.06 -0.50 -4.68
N LYS A 34 3.83 0.79 -4.91
CA LYS A 34 4.92 1.76 -5.19
C LYS A 34 5.91 1.84 -4.03
N TYR A 35 5.41 1.90 -2.78
CA TYR A 35 6.28 1.95 -1.60
C TYR A 35 7.12 0.68 -1.49
N LEU A 36 6.52 -0.49 -1.72
CA LEU A 36 7.23 -1.77 -1.69
C LEU A 36 8.31 -1.85 -2.79
N ILE A 37 7.99 -1.48 -4.03
CA ILE A 37 8.99 -1.41 -5.12
C ILE A 37 10.15 -0.49 -4.75
N GLY A 38 9.85 0.65 -4.12
CA GLY A 38 10.87 1.56 -3.60
C GLY A 38 11.77 0.91 -2.55
N ALA A 39 11.18 0.21 -1.58
CA ALA A 39 11.90 -0.52 -0.54
C ALA A 39 12.81 -1.61 -1.13
N ILE A 40 12.29 -2.43 -2.03
CA ILE A 40 13.04 -3.46 -2.77
C ILE A 40 14.25 -2.86 -3.48
N ALA A 41 14.07 -1.74 -4.17
CA ALA A 41 15.15 -1.07 -4.90
C ALA A 41 16.32 -0.62 -4.01
N LYS A 42 16.08 -0.45 -2.70
CA LYS A 42 17.10 -0.10 -1.69
C LYS A 42 17.67 -1.30 -0.96
N PHE A 43 16.90 -2.38 -0.81
CA PHE A 43 17.34 -3.61 -0.12
C PHE A 43 18.14 -4.54 -1.05
N LYS A 44 19.14 -3.99 -1.74
CA LYS A 44 19.97 -4.73 -2.71
C LYS A 44 20.85 -5.83 -2.10
N THR A 45 21.02 -5.80 -0.79
CA THR A 45 21.81 -6.80 -0.06
C THR A 45 20.99 -8.03 0.34
N CYS A 46 19.70 -8.05 0.06
CA CYS A 46 18.85 -9.21 0.29
C CYS A 46 19.41 -10.42 -0.45
N LYS A 47 19.47 -11.58 0.23
CA LYS A 47 19.98 -12.83 -0.34
C LYS A 47 18.95 -13.51 -1.21
N ASN A 48 17.66 -13.27 -0.92
CA ASN A 48 16.56 -13.80 -1.68
C ASN A 48 16.22 -12.92 -2.89
N ASP A 49 15.70 -13.54 -3.92
CA ASP A 49 15.11 -12.79 -5.05
C ASP A 49 13.84 -12.11 -4.59
N LEU A 50 13.83 -10.78 -4.71
CA LEU A 50 12.70 -9.92 -4.36
C LEU A 50 11.85 -9.54 -5.59
N THR A 51 11.86 -10.35 -6.63
CA THR A 51 10.95 -10.19 -7.77
C THR A 51 9.54 -10.56 -7.33
N ILE A 52 8.62 -9.59 -7.45
CA ILE A 52 7.19 -9.82 -7.18
C ILE A 52 6.57 -10.51 -8.39
N LEU A 53 5.96 -11.67 -8.16
CA LEU A 53 5.23 -12.43 -9.15
C LEU A 53 3.73 -12.37 -8.89
N GLY A 54 2.93 -12.51 -9.93
CA GLY A 54 1.46 -12.57 -9.81
C GLY A 54 0.79 -11.25 -9.42
N TYR A 55 1.53 -10.13 -9.37
CA TYR A 55 0.88 -8.84 -9.15
C TYR A 55 -0.02 -8.51 -10.34
N ASP A 56 -1.31 -8.30 -10.05
CA ASP A 56 -2.29 -7.86 -11.03
C ASP A 56 -3.21 -6.80 -10.42
N PHE A 57 -3.60 -5.86 -11.26
CA PHE A 57 -4.58 -4.84 -10.91
C PHE A 57 -5.35 -4.45 -12.17
N SER A 58 -6.60 -4.89 -12.24
CA SER A 58 -7.49 -4.61 -13.37
C SER A 58 -8.85 -4.10 -12.90
N GLU A 59 -9.62 -3.51 -13.82
CA GLU A 59 -10.94 -2.98 -13.53
C GLU A 59 -11.97 -3.39 -14.59
N MET A 60 -13.20 -3.53 -14.15
CA MET A 60 -14.37 -3.78 -14.99
C MET A 60 -15.51 -2.84 -14.58
N TYR A 61 -16.36 -2.49 -15.53
CA TYR A 61 -17.55 -1.68 -15.26
C TYR A 61 -18.78 -2.56 -15.16
N ILE A 62 -19.70 -2.14 -14.30
CA ILE A 62 -21.03 -2.70 -14.16
C ILE A 62 -22.06 -1.58 -14.27
N ASP A 63 -23.10 -1.81 -15.06
CA ASP A 63 -24.13 -0.81 -15.31
C ASP A 63 -25.22 -0.83 -14.22
N LEU A 64 -25.95 0.28 -14.18
CA LEU A 64 -27.14 0.42 -13.34
C LEU A 64 -28.16 -0.67 -13.66
N GLY A 65 -28.70 -1.30 -12.64
CA GLY A 65 -29.76 -2.32 -12.75
C GLY A 65 -29.28 -3.75 -13.01
N GLU A 66 -27.96 -3.94 -13.21
CA GLU A 66 -27.38 -5.27 -13.29
C GLU A 66 -27.54 -6.02 -11.97
N SER A 67 -27.91 -7.30 -12.06
CA SER A 67 -28.05 -8.18 -10.91
C SER A 67 -26.98 -9.28 -10.85
N GLU A 68 -26.27 -9.47 -11.93
CA GLU A 68 -25.17 -10.42 -12.04
C GLU A 68 -24.16 -9.99 -13.11
N ILE A 69 -22.90 -10.40 -12.96
CA ILE A 69 -21.86 -10.18 -13.94
C ILE A 69 -20.87 -11.35 -13.94
N GLU A 70 -20.47 -11.79 -15.13
CA GLU A 70 -19.39 -12.76 -15.28
C GLU A 70 -18.04 -12.09 -15.15
N ILE A 71 -17.14 -12.74 -14.39
CA ILE A 71 -15.77 -12.28 -14.18
C ILE A 71 -14.77 -13.33 -14.69
N PRO A 72 -13.57 -12.93 -15.10
CA PRO A 72 -12.52 -13.86 -15.51
C PRO A 72 -12.14 -14.81 -14.38
N GLU A 73 -11.95 -16.09 -14.67
CA GLU A 73 -11.63 -17.12 -13.67
C GLU A 73 -10.36 -16.84 -12.85
N ASN A 74 -9.40 -16.12 -13.42
CA ASN A 74 -8.15 -15.75 -12.76
C ASN A 74 -8.28 -14.59 -11.75
N HIS A 75 -9.48 -14.03 -11.59
CA HIS A 75 -9.74 -12.89 -10.70
C HIS A 75 -10.74 -13.20 -9.58
N LEU A 76 -10.78 -14.45 -9.11
CA LEU A 76 -11.74 -14.89 -8.07
C LEU A 76 -11.37 -14.43 -6.64
N GLU A 77 -10.11 -14.02 -6.43
CA GLU A 77 -9.62 -13.45 -5.18
C GLU A 77 -9.43 -11.95 -5.32
N GLY A 78 -9.51 -11.22 -4.24
CA GLY A 78 -9.24 -9.78 -4.24
C GLY A 78 -10.18 -8.96 -5.13
N ILE A 79 -11.48 -9.03 -4.86
CA ILE A 79 -12.52 -8.29 -5.56
C ILE A 79 -13.04 -7.17 -4.66
N GLU A 80 -13.05 -5.94 -5.19
CA GLU A 80 -13.69 -4.78 -4.55
C GLU A 80 -14.67 -4.14 -5.55
N ILE A 81 -15.86 -3.78 -5.07
CA ILE A 81 -16.91 -3.15 -5.91
C ILE A 81 -17.25 -1.80 -5.30
N ILE A 82 -17.13 -0.73 -6.11
CA ILE A 82 -17.29 0.64 -5.64
C ILE A 82 -18.24 1.39 -6.55
N GLY A 83 -19.26 2.01 -5.96
CA GLY A 83 -20.19 2.90 -6.66
C GLY A 83 -19.48 4.13 -7.22
N GLU A 84 -19.71 4.47 -8.50
CA GLU A 84 -19.03 5.61 -9.13
C GLU A 84 -19.52 6.96 -8.61
N GLN A 85 -20.79 7.06 -8.25
CA GLN A 85 -21.38 8.33 -7.81
C GLN A 85 -21.20 8.55 -6.32
N THR A 86 -21.42 7.52 -5.51
CA THR A 86 -21.36 7.58 -4.05
C THR A 86 -19.97 7.31 -3.47
N GLY A 87 -19.15 6.53 -4.19
CA GLY A 87 -17.88 6.00 -3.68
C GLY A 87 -18.07 4.94 -2.59
N ILE A 88 -19.29 4.41 -2.44
CA ILE A 88 -19.59 3.39 -1.44
C ILE A 88 -19.04 2.04 -1.93
N GLU A 89 -18.36 1.33 -1.03
CA GLU A 89 -17.93 -0.05 -1.25
C GLU A 89 -19.07 -1.02 -0.96
N TYR A 90 -19.39 -1.88 -1.92
CA TYR A 90 -20.34 -2.98 -1.78
C TYR A 90 -19.66 -4.20 -1.18
N LYS A 91 -20.19 -4.71 -0.07
CA LYS A 91 -19.53 -5.74 0.75
C LYS A 91 -19.92 -7.15 0.33
N LYS A 92 -18.91 -8.00 0.16
CA LYS A 92 -19.11 -9.44 -0.08
C LYS A 92 -19.87 -10.09 1.09
N GLY A 93 -20.86 -10.94 0.76
CA GLY A 93 -21.70 -11.60 1.74
C GLY A 93 -22.83 -10.75 2.32
N ILE A 94 -22.94 -9.48 1.93
CA ILE A 94 -24.02 -8.54 2.30
C ILE A 94 -24.70 -8.02 1.04
N ASP A 95 -23.93 -7.39 0.17
CA ASP A 95 -24.45 -6.74 -1.03
C ASP A 95 -24.28 -7.65 -2.27
N TRP A 96 -23.29 -8.53 -2.25
CA TRP A 96 -23.00 -9.45 -3.34
C TRP A 96 -22.34 -10.74 -2.88
N ASN A 97 -22.45 -11.77 -3.70
CA ASN A 97 -21.84 -13.08 -3.51
C ASN A 97 -21.09 -13.52 -4.77
N LEU A 98 -20.08 -14.35 -4.60
CA LEU A 98 -19.34 -14.95 -5.70
C LEU A 98 -19.80 -16.40 -5.88
N ASN A 99 -20.32 -16.72 -7.06
CA ASN A 99 -20.73 -18.05 -7.44
C ASN A 99 -19.93 -18.50 -8.66
N THR A 100 -18.94 -19.35 -8.44
CA THR A 100 -17.96 -19.79 -9.45
C THR A 100 -17.20 -18.59 -10.03
N ASN A 101 -17.53 -18.14 -11.25
CA ASN A 101 -16.96 -16.99 -11.93
C ASN A 101 -17.99 -15.87 -12.15
N ARG A 102 -19.04 -15.83 -11.34
CA ARG A 102 -20.13 -14.86 -11.44
C ARG A 102 -20.34 -14.15 -10.13
N ILE A 103 -20.41 -12.83 -10.17
CA ILE A 103 -20.85 -12.02 -9.04
C ILE A 103 -22.37 -11.89 -9.15
N GLU A 104 -23.06 -12.21 -8.08
CA GLU A 104 -24.51 -12.09 -7.93
C GLU A 104 -24.79 -11.02 -6.86
N PHE A 105 -25.63 -10.02 -7.19
CA PHE A 105 -26.02 -8.97 -6.26
C PHE A 105 -27.33 -9.32 -5.57
N GLU A 106 -27.39 -9.11 -4.26
CA GLU A 106 -28.61 -9.28 -3.47
C GLU A 106 -29.73 -8.33 -3.92
N ILE A 107 -29.35 -7.14 -4.38
CA ILE A 107 -30.24 -6.12 -4.95
C ILE A 107 -29.55 -5.61 -6.23
N PRO A 108 -30.30 -5.43 -7.35
CA PRO A 108 -29.73 -4.88 -8.56
C PRO A 108 -28.99 -3.57 -8.28
N MET A 109 -27.89 -3.35 -8.98
CA MET A 109 -27.03 -2.19 -8.78
C MET A 109 -27.81 -0.88 -8.88
N ALA A 110 -27.75 -0.09 -7.81
CA ALA A 110 -28.46 1.19 -7.70
C ALA A 110 -27.76 2.34 -8.46
N GLU A 111 -26.52 2.15 -8.85
CA GLU A 111 -25.70 3.10 -9.61
C GLU A 111 -24.67 2.35 -10.45
N PRO A 112 -24.13 2.98 -11.54
CA PRO A 112 -22.96 2.44 -12.22
C PRO A 112 -21.81 2.26 -11.24
N SER A 113 -21.11 1.14 -11.32
CA SER A 113 -20.06 0.80 -10.36
C SER A 113 -18.84 0.22 -11.05
N LYS A 114 -17.71 0.29 -10.37
CA LYS A 114 -16.48 -0.35 -10.81
C LYS A 114 -16.18 -1.56 -9.95
N ILE A 115 -15.79 -2.63 -10.62
CA ILE A 115 -15.23 -3.82 -10.00
C ILE A 115 -13.72 -3.73 -10.17
N TYR A 116 -12.99 -3.76 -9.07
CA TYR A 116 -11.54 -3.84 -9.04
C TYR A 116 -11.13 -5.25 -8.70
N PHE A 117 -10.26 -5.80 -9.53
CA PHE A 117 -9.63 -7.09 -9.30
C PHE A 117 -8.18 -6.85 -8.94
N TYR A 118 -7.69 -7.54 -7.91
CA TYR A 118 -6.31 -7.38 -7.52
C TYR A 118 -5.71 -8.68 -6.97
N ASP A 119 -4.45 -8.86 -7.28
CA ASP A 119 -3.55 -9.76 -6.60
C ASP A 119 -2.32 -8.94 -6.18
N ASN A 120 -2.00 -8.95 -4.89
CA ASN A 120 -0.83 -8.23 -4.37
C ASN A 120 0.48 -8.92 -4.77
N GLY A 121 0.40 -10.14 -5.26
CA GLY A 121 1.53 -10.94 -5.68
C GLY A 121 2.25 -11.64 -4.52
N TYR A 122 3.33 -12.30 -4.87
CA TYR A 122 4.16 -13.06 -3.94
C TYR A 122 5.62 -13.07 -4.38
N PHE A 123 6.49 -13.41 -3.43
CA PHE A 123 7.89 -13.77 -3.69
C PHE A 123 8.01 -15.30 -3.74
N GLU A 124 8.76 -15.85 -4.70
CA GLU A 124 9.01 -17.30 -4.73
C GLU A 124 9.76 -17.78 -3.48
N ALA A 125 10.64 -16.95 -2.95
CA ALA A 125 11.40 -17.23 -1.75
C ALA A 125 10.51 -17.18 -0.49
N ASP A 126 10.86 -18.00 0.49
CA ASP A 126 10.37 -17.86 1.86
C ASP A 126 11.22 -16.79 2.57
N LEU A 127 10.72 -15.56 2.59
CA LEU A 127 11.39 -14.47 3.27
C LEU A 127 11.39 -14.70 4.78
N THR A 128 12.50 -14.39 5.42
CA THR A 128 12.60 -14.38 6.87
C THR A 128 11.79 -13.21 7.46
N ASN A 129 11.45 -13.30 8.74
CA ASN A 129 10.80 -12.19 9.44
C ASN A 129 11.65 -10.91 9.37
N GLU A 130 12.97 -11.02 9.47
CA GLU A 130 13.90 -9.89 9.33
C GLU A 130 13.76 -9.21 7.98
N GLU A 131 13.75 -9.96 6.88
CA GLU A 131 13.59 -9.44 5.52
C GLU A 131 12.23 -8.76 5.33
N ILE A 132 11.17 -9.36 5.86
CA ILE A 132 9.81 -8.81 5.82
C ILE A 132 9.75 -7.47 6.58
N PHE A 133 10.34 -7.39 7.78
CA PHE A 133 10.39 -6.16 8.56
C PHE A 133 11.20 -5.06 7.88
N ILE A 134 12.38 -5.39 7.31
CA ILE A 134 13.20 -4.44 6.54
C ILE A 134 12.41 -3.86 5.36
N LEU A 135 11.67 -4.69 4.64
CA LEU A 135 10.83 -4.22 3.52
C LEU A 135 9.71 -3.29 4.02
N ALA A 136 9.04 -3.64 5.12
CA ALA A 136 7.99 -2.79 5.70
C ALA A 136 8.54 -1.44 6.19
N GLU A 137 9.70 -1.40 6.83
CA GLU A 137 10.37 -0.15 7.22
C GLU A 137 10.79 0.68 5.99
N GLY A 138 11.28 0.02 4.95
CA GLY A 138 11.57 0.69 3.68
C GLY A 138 10.33 1.34 3.07
N MET A 139 9.16 0.71 3.19
CA MET A 139 7.88 1.31 2.75
C MET A 139 7.55 2.58 3.54
N ILE A 140 7.80 2.62 4.86
CA ILE A 140 7.58 3.82 5.69
C ILE A 140 8.41 5.00 5.18
N PHE A 141 9.65 4.75 4.80
CA PHE A 141 10.52 5.77 4.22
C PHE A 141 9.89 6.37 2.94
N TYR A 142 9.37 5.54 2.04
CA TYR A 142 8.73 6.02 0.80
C TYR A 142 7.37 6.67 1.03
N TRP A 143 6.62 6.25 2.04
CA TRP A 143 5.38 6.88 2.46
C TRP A 143 5.59 8.28 3.06
N LEU A 144 6.68 8.50 3.82
CA LEU A 144 7.03 9.79 4.41
C LEU A 144 7.54 10.79 3.38
N HIS A 145 8.26 10.34 2.35
CA HIS A 145 8.92 11.21 1.39
C HIS A 145 7.99 12.22 0.67
N PRO A 146 6.82 11.84 0.15
CA PRO A 146 5.88 12.78 -0.45
C PRO A 146 5.30 13.80 0.56
N LYS A 147 5.20 13.42 1.84
CA LYS A 147 4.70 14.30 2.90
C LYS A 147 5.67 15.44 3.17
N LEU A 148 6.97 15.18 3.19
CA LEU A 148 8.00 16.22 3.28
C LEU A 148 7.89 17.24 2.15
N ASN A 149 7.77 16.75 0.92
CA ASN A 149 7.68 17.61 -0.25
C ASN A 149 6.44 18.52 -0.23
N ARG A 150 5.32 18.03 0.29
CA ARG A 150 4.08 18.84 0.45
C ARG A 150 4.26 19.92 1.50
N GLU A 151 4.84 19.58 2.64
CA GLU A 151 5.09 20.53 3.74
C GLU A 151 6.10 21.60 3.35
N ASP A 152 7.17 21.25 2.64
CA ASP A 152 8.15 22.21 2.10
C ASP A 152 7.50 23.17 1.09
N ASN A 153 6.61 22.68 0.22
CA ASN A 153 5.87 23.52 -0.72
C ASN A 153 4.89 24.47 -0.01
N LEU A 154 4.22 24.00 1.05
CA LEU A 154 3.37 24.87 1.87
C LEU A 154 4.20 25.97 2.57
N ARG A 155 5.39 25.65 3.03
CA ARG A 155 6.31 26.62 3.65
C ARG A 155 6.74 27.71 2.68
N GLN A 156 6.93 27.40 1.40
CA GLN A 156 7.28 28.36 0.37
C GLN A 156 6.10 29.26 -0.05
N MET A 157 4.87 28.78 0.11
CA MET A 157 3.66 29.53 -0.25
C MET A 157 3.19 30.49 0.82
N VAL A 158 3.58 30.31 2.07
CA VAL A 158 3.17 31.16 3.20
C VAL A 158 4.32 32.10 3.56
N THR A 159 4.19 33.37 3.16
CA THR A 159 5.15 34.42 3.47
C THR A 159 5.28 34.66 4.99
N ASP A 160 6.49 34.90 5.41
CA ASP A 160 7.13 34.97 6.71
C ASP A 160 6.35 35.46 7.96
N SER A 161 5.26 36.21 7.83
CA SER A 161 4.60 36.81 9.00
C SER A 161 3.52 35.92 9.65
N ASP A 162 2.85 35.07 8.87
CA ASP A 162 1.73 34.27 9.35
C ASP A 162 2.15 32.88 9.85
N PHE A 163 3.29 32.39 9.39
CA PHE A 163 3.81 31.07 9.72
C PHE A 163 4.28 30.92 11.17
N LYS A 164 4.69 32.00 11.81
CA LYS A 164 5.07 31.99 13.24
C LYS A 164 3.91 31.78 14.19
N LYS A 165 2.67 31.96 13.71
CA LYS A 165 1.45 31.80 14.52
C LYS A 165 0.75 30.44 14.36
N LEU A 166 1.08 29.68 13.33
CA LEU A 166 0.44 28.39 13.06
C LEU A 166 1.36 27.24 13.47
N SER A 167 0.80 26.23 14.08
CA SER A 167 1.46 24.99 14.53
C SER A 167 2.19 24.19 13.42
N GLY A 168 2.18 24.69 12.19
CA GLY A 168 2.77 24.06 11.00
C GLY A 168 4.30 23.87 11.06
N ALA A 169 5.03 24.87 11.59
CA ALA A 169 6.50 24.74 11.69
C ALA A 169 6.93 23.61 12.63
N ASN A 170 6.20 23.41 13.73
CA ASN A 170 6.44 22.30 14.66
C ASN A 170 6.05 20.95 14.05
N MET A 171 5.07 20.93 13.15
CA MET A 171 4.65 19.71 12.46
C MET A 171 5.67 19.30 11.42
N LEU A 172 6.16 20.24 10.61
CA LEU A 172 7.23 19.98 9.63
C LEU A 172 8.50 19.45 10.30
N ASP A 173 8.95 20.08 11.39
CA ASP A 173 10.13 19.61 12.14
C ASP A 173 9.94 18.18 12.69
N LYS A 174 8.71 17.82 13.09
CA LYS A 174 8.39 16.46 13.53
C LYS A 174 8.45 15.46 12.36
N VAL A 175 7.90 15.84 11.20
CA VAL A 175 7.91 14.98 10.01
C VAL A 175 9.34 14.78 9.50
N ILE A 176 10.16 15.84 9.47
CA ILE A 176 11.59 15.75 9.10
C ILE A 176 12.33 14.80 10.04
N LYS A 177 12.18 14.99 11.36
CA LYS A 177 12.82 14.11 12.35
C LYS A 177 12.37 12.66 12.23
N LEU A 178 11.09 12.43 11.98
CA LEU A 178 10.55 11.10 11.76
C LEU A 178 11.13 10.46 10.51
N TYR A 179 11.21 11.22 9.41
CA TYR A 179 11.81 10.77 8.16
C TYR A 179 13.29 10.41 8.35
N GLU A 180 14.08 11.30 8.97
CA GLU A 180 15.50 11.06 9.22
C GLU A 180 15.73 9.84 10.13
N LYS A 181 14.90 9.69 11.16
CA LYS A 181 14.93 8.54 12.05
C LYS A 181 14.65 7.24 11.28
N ASN A 182 13.55 7.20 10.51
CA ASN A 182 13.20 5.99 9.76
C ASN A 182 14.21 5.67 8.66
N LYS A 183 14.72 6.71 7.96
CA LYS A 183 15.79 6.54 6.98
C LYS A 183 17.01 5.88 7.61
N ARG A 184 17.45 6.38 8.77
CA ARG A 184 18.62 5.86 9.48
C ARG A 184 18.38 4.43 9.99
N SER A 185 17.20 4.15 10.55
CA SER A 185 16.81 2.80 11.00
C SER A 185 16.91 1.82 9.83
N PHE A 186 16.19 2.09 8.76
CA PHE A 186 16.18 1.26 7.56
C PHE A 186 17.59 1.03 6.97
N GLU A 187 18.42 2.09 6.86
CA GLU A 187 19.79 1.96 6.35
C GLU A 187 20.65 1.08 7.28
N LEU A 188 20.49 1.19 8.60
CA LEU A 188 21.20 0.36 9.57
C LEU A 188 20.76 -1.11 9.48
N ASP A 189 19.46 -1.38 9.39
CA ASP A 189 18.94 -2.74 9.30
C ASP A 189 19.40 -3.45 8.01
N VAL A 190 19.43 -2.72 6.89
CA VAL A 190 20.00 -3.22 5.63
C VAL A 190 21.49 -3.53 5.78
N ILE A 191 22.24 -2.69 6.49
CA ILE A 191 23.67 -2.90 6.77
C ILE A 191 23.84 -4.11 7.69
N ASP A 192 23.13 -4.17 8.80
CA ASP A 192 23.23 -5.27 9.78
C ASP A 192 22.85 -6.61 9.15
N TYR A 193 21.80 -6.64 8.34
CA TYR A 193 21.45 -7.82 7.54
C TYR A 193 22.60 -8.26 6.64
N SER A 194 23.28 -7.32 5.99
CA SER A 194 24.41 -7.65 5.11
C SER A 194 25.59 -8.26 5.85
N TYR A 195 25.88 -7.78 7.08
CA TYR A 195 26.94 -8.31 7.93
C TYR A 195 26.61 -9.67 8.53
N ASN A 196 25.36 -9.90 8.96
CA ASN A 196 24.90 -11.20 9.46
C ASN A 196 24.98 -12.30 8.40
N GLY A 197 25.07 -11.93 7.14
CA GLY A 197 25.27 -12.84 6.03
C GLY A 197 26.72 -13.26 5.76
N PHE A 198 27.68 -12.48 6.22
CA PHE A 198 29.09 -12.86 6.23
C PHE A 198 29.31 -13.64 7.55
N GLY A 199 29.09 -14.97 7.49
CA GLY A 199 29.37 -15.88 8.61
C GLY A 199 30.71 -15.52 9.23
N GLY A 200 30.69 -15.24 10.54
CA GLY A 200 31.82 -14.71 11.27
C GLY A 200 33.11 -15.46 10.96
N PHE A 201 34.19 -14.72 10.90
CA PHE A 201 35.52 -15.28 11.00
C PHE A 201 35.62 -16.03 12.32
N ASN A 202 35.42 -17.37 12.29
CA ASN A 202 35.88 -18.31 13.30
C ASN A 202 37.29 -18.77 12.97
#